data_6b34bee92d103055fa6e9e4b599da487
#
_entry.id   6b34bee92d103055fa6e9e4b599da487
#
_cell.length_a   1.000
_cell.length_b   1.000
_cell.length_c   1.000
_cell.angle_alpha   90.00
_cell.angle_beta   90.00
_cell.angle_gamma   90.00
#
_symmetry.space_group_name_H-M   'P 1'
#
loop_
_entity.id
_entity.type
_entity.pdbx_description
1 polymer ?
#
loop_
_entity_poly.entity_id
_entity_poly.type
_entity_poly.pdbx_seq_one_letter_code
_entity_poly.pdbx_strand_id
1 'polypeptide(L)'
;TQTGLTRIDSRKINRGFAFMSSPDVLKTLQMLPGVSSGTELLSGLYVHGGTGSDNLFQLDNVPMYQVSHLAGLFSSFNHQVIDNVDFYKSGFPARYGGRMSSVVDVMTRPGDMKEYHGAFSIGLIDGNIQFEGPIVKDRTSFNVALRRSWLDLVTMPVFAIMKAGNKNDNYSMNYNFWDANAGITHIVNSNNRLYFNFYAGNDNLGMKETYLSEFIDYLGNPYRMWFNNEVKVGWGNILASAGWKSRISGALNSEVLAYYSLNRSRMNYLWENEEGVENVSEEYEDNGNHSNVSSIGAK
;
A
#
# COMPACT_ATOMS: atom_id res chain seq x y z
N THR A 1 10.89 -19.57 23.49
CA THR A 1 9.65 -18.88 23.06
C THR A 1 9.68 -17.47 23.59
N GLN A 2 9.73 -16.48 22.68
CA GLN A 2 9.71 -15.08 23.09
C GLN A 2 8.27 -14.71 23.45
N THR A 3 8.08 -14.16 24.64
CA THR A 3 6.77 -13.70 25.14
C THR A 3 6.30 -12.53 24.27
N GLY A 4 5.04 -12.55 23.85
CA GLY A 4 4.45 -11.48 23.01
C GLY A 4 4.62 -11.64 21.50
N LEU A 5 5.43 -12.58 21.00
CA LEU A 5 5.57 -12.87 19.57
C LEU A 5 4.47 -13.83 19.09
N THR A 6 3.77 -13.45 18.05
CA THR A 6 2.92 -14.33 17.24
C THR A 6 3.49 -14.40 15.83
N ARG A 7 3.93 -15.57 15.39
CA ARG A 7 4.38 -15.78 13.99
C ARG A 7 3.27 -16.38 13.18
N ILE A 8 3.00 -15.78 12.03
CA ILE A 8 1.98 -16.22 11.07
C ILE A 8 2.72 -16.58 9.78
N ASP A 9 2.65 -17.83 9.39
CA ASP A 9 3.22 -18.33 8.15
C ASP A 9 2.34 -18.00 6.93
N SER A 10 2.93 -18.05 5.73
CA SER A 10 2.25 -17.77 4.47
C SER A 10 0.99 -18.64 4.26
N ARG A 11 0.96 -19.88 4.76
CA ARG A 11 -0.21 -20.77 4.63
C ARG A 11 -1.40 -20.25 5.41
N LYS A 12 -1.18 -19.69 6.61
CA LYS A 12 -2.25 -19.07 7.41
C LYS A 12 -2.73 -17.78 6.76
N ILE A 13 -1.82 -16.96 6.22
CA ILE A 13 -2.18 -15.73 5.50
C ILE A 13 -3.05 -16.08 4.28
N ASN A 14 -2.64 -17.05 3.47
CA ASN A 14 -3.36 -17.47 2.25
C ASN A 14 -4.73 -18.11 2.52
N ARG A 15 -4.99 -18.57 3.75
CA ARG A 15 -6.29 -19.06 4.22
C ARG A 15 -7.05 -18.02 5.04
N GLY A 16 -6.46 -16.84 5.22
CA GLY A 16 -7.02 -15.74 5.98
C GLY A 16 -8.21 -15.08 5.29
N PHE A 17 -8.68 -14.02 5.91
CA PHE A 17 -9.80 -13.24 5.41
C PHE A 17 -9.47 -12.57 4.06
N ALA A 18 -10.34 -12.75 3.08
CA ALA A 18 -10.29 -12.12 1.77
C ALA A 18 -11.62 -11.39 1.51
N PHE A 19 -11.59 -10.07 1.41
CA PHE A 19 -12.77 -9.26 1.12
C PHE A 19 -12.74 -8.81 -0.34
N MET A 20 -13.56 -9.46 -1.17
CA MET A 20 -13.70 -9.18 -2.62
C MET A 20 -12.37 -9.18 -3.42
N SER A 21 -11.28 -9.55 -2.81
CA SER A 21 -9.90 -9.43 -3.28
C SER A 21 -9.08 -10.63 -2.81
N SER A 22 -7.77 -10.47 -2.82
CA SER A 22 -6.80 -11.42 -2.29
C SER A 22 -6.78 -11.46 -0.76
N PRO A 23 -6.28 -12.54 -0.12
CA PRO A 23 -6.07 -12.60 1.33
C PRO A 23 -5.27 -11.40 1.86
N ASP A 24 -5.72 -10.85 2.99
CA ASP A 24 -5.18 -9.61 3.57
C ASP A 24 -4.43 -9.89 4.88
N VAL A 25 -3.17 -9.41 4.94
CA VAL A 25 -2.29 -9.59 6.10
C VAL A 25 -2.82 -8.85 7.33
N LEU A 26 -3.19 -7.58 7.17
CA LEU A 26 -3.65 -6.77 8.29
C LEU A 26 -4.99 -7.28 8.83
N LYS A 27 -5.89 -7.71 7.97
CA LYS A 27 -7.14 -8.37 8.38
C LYS A 27 -6.88 -9.66 9.16
N THR A 28 -5.88 -10.44 8.74
CA THR A 28 -5.48 -11.66 9.46
C THR A 28 -4.94 -11.32 10.86
N LEU A 29 -4.19 -10.23 11.01
CA LEU A 29 -3.71 -9.76 12.31
C LEU A 29 -4.84 -9.24 13.22
N GLN A 30 -5.83 -8.57 12.65
CA GLN A 30 -7.01 -8.08 13.38
C GLN A 30 -7.84 -9.20 14.00
N MET A 31 -7.77 -10.42 13.48
CA MET A 31 -8.46 -11.58 14.05
C MET A 31 -7.76 -12.17 15.29
N LEU A 32 -6.58 -11.67 15.64
CA LEU A 32 -5.82 -12.18 16.79
C LEU A 32 -6.34 -11.60 18.12
N PRO A 33 -6.32 -12.37 19.20
CA PRO A 33 -6.71 -11.90 20.52
C PRO A 33 -5.89 -10.68 20.96
N GLY A 34 -6.56 -9.66 21.50
CA GLY A 34 -5.92 -8.42 21.98
C GLY A 34 -5.58 -7.42 20.90
N VAL A 35 -6.08 -7.63 19.68
CA VAL A 35 -6.03 -6.69 18.56
C VAL A 35 -7.44 -6.20 18.26
N SER A 36 -7.58 -4.90 18.06
CA SER A 36 -8.85 -4.28 17.66
C SER A 36 -8.68 -3.56 16.34
N SER A 37 -9.71 -3.62 15.50
CA SER A 37 -9.87 -2.72 14.35
C SER A 37 -10.69 -1.52 14.79
N GLY A 38 -10.34 -0.31 14.34
CA GLY A 38 -11.15 0.88 14.64
C GLY A 38 -12.55 0.82 14.04
N THR A 39 -12.65 0.20 12.85
CA THR A 39 -13.91 -0.14 12.17
C THR A 39 -13.72 -1.50 11.50
N GLU A 40 -14.80 -2.26 11.30
CA GLU A 40 -14.74 -3.63 10.78
C GLU A 40 -14.08 -3.76 9.38
N LEU A 41 -14.16 -2.71 8.57
CA LEU A 41 -13.66 -2.72 7.20
C LEU A 41 -12.25 -2.11 7.05
N LEU A 42 -11.81 -1.25 7.96
CA LEU A 42 -10.54 -0.54 7.83
C LEU A 42 -9.36 -1.33 8.40
N SER A 43 -8.18 -1.18 7.81
CA SER A 43 -6.95 -1.85 8.23
C SER A 43 -6.26 -1.21 9.44
N GLY A 44 -6.96 -0.39 10.22
CA GLY A 44 -6.43 0.14 11.47
C GLY A 44 -6.08 -0.99 12.43
N LEU A 45 -4.88 -0.95 12.99
CA LEU A 45 -4.41 -1.92 13.97
C LEU A 45 -4.26 -1.21 15.32
N TYR A 46 -5.10 -1.58 16.27
CA TYR A 46 -5.08 -1.04 17.62
C TYR A 46 -4.72 -2.16 18.59
N VAL A 47 -3.56 -2.06 19.19
CA VAL A 47 -3.00 -3.10 20.07
C VAL A 47 -2.86 -2.54 21.47
N HIS A 48 -3.44 -3.22 22.44
CA HIS A 48 -3.35 -2.87 23.87
C HIS A 48 -3.72 -1.41 24.18
N GLY A 49 -4.68 -0.83 23.43
CA GLY A 49 -5.13 0.55 23.62
C GLY A 49 -4.26 1.63 22.97
N GLY A 50 -3.19 1.24 22.26
CA GLY A 50 -2.41 2.15 21.44
C GLY A 50 -3.15 2.59 20.16
N THR A 51 -2.74 3.69 19.56
CA THR A 51 -3.27 4.20 18.29
C THR A 51 -2.64 3.48 17.09
N GLY A 52 -3.22 3.63 15.90
CA GLY A 52 -2.66 3.06 14.67
C GLY A 52 -1.22 3.54 14.37
N SER A 53 -0.90 4.79 14.75
CA SER A 53 0.43 5.39 14.58
C SER A 53 1.48 4.89 15.57
N ASP A 54 1.07 4.22 16.66
CA ASP A 54 1.98 3.67 17.66
C ASP A 54 2.56 2.31 17.27
N ASN A 55 2.13 1.75 16.16
CA ASN A 55 2.62 0.49 15.62
C ASN A 55 3.79 0.72 14.66
N LEU A 56 4.80 -0.14 14.73
CA LEU A 56 5.87 -0.20 13.74
C LEU A 56 5.54 -1.25 12.69
N PHE A 57 5.42 -0.83 11.45
CA PHE A 57 5.30 -1.74 10.32
C PHE A 57 6.63 -1.79 9.57
N GLN A 58 7.07 -2.99 9.24
CA GLN A 58 8.28 -3.21 8.44
C GLN A 58 7.99 -4.22 7.33
N LEU A 59 8.63 -4.02 6.19
CA LEU A 59 8.73 -5.01 5.12
C LEU A 59 10.22 -5.31 4.92
N ASP A 60 10.62 -6.56 5.15
CA ASP A 60 12.02 -7.01 5.11
C ASP A 60 12.95 -6.15 6.00
N ASN A 61 12.54 -5.89 7.24
CA ASN A 61 13.22 -5.02 8.21
C ASN A 61 13.29 -3.52 7.84
N VAL A 62 12.63 -3.08 6.77
CA VAL A 62 12.56 -1.68 6.33
C VAL A 62 11.27 -1.04 6.83
N PRO A 63 11.31 0.11 7.54
CA PRO A 63 10.11 0.81 7.97
C PRO A 63 9.22 1.21 6.78
N MET A 64 7.92 0.93 6.91
CA MET A 64 6.89 1.26 5.94
C MET A 64 5.83 2.15 6.60
N TYR A 65 5.54 3.30 6.01
CA TYR A 65 4.67 4.30 6.65
C TYR A 65 3.21 4.15 6.25
N GLN A 66 2.95 3.96 4.97
CA GLN A 66 1.59 3.73 4.47
C GLN A 66 1.42 2.24 4.19
N VAL A 67 0.66 1.56 5.02
CA VAL A 67 0.54 0.08 5.00
C VAL A 67 -0.77 -0.41 4.42
N SER A 68 -1.58 0.50 3.89
CA SER A 68 -2.90 0.17 3.36
C SER A 68 -3.30 1.03 2.17
N HIS A 69 -4.14 0.45 1.33
CA HIS A 69 -4.81 1.06 0.19
C HIS A 69 -6.26 1.40 0.53
N LEU A 70 -6.87 2.30 -0.26
CA LEU A 70 -8.27 2.73 -0.15
C LEU A 70 -8.66 3.06 1.30
N ALA A 71 -7.93 4.00 1.88
CA ALA A 71 -8.15 4.48 3.26
C ALA A 71 -8.20 3.36 4.32
N GLY A 72 -7.51 2.23 4.08
CA GLY A 72 -7.42 1.13 5.04
C GLY A 72 -8.26 -0.10 4.72
N LEU A 73 -8.88 -0.18 3.55
CA LEU A 73 -9.65 -1.37 3.16
C LEU A 73 -8.76 -2.57 2.80
N PHE A 74 -7.60 -2.34 2.20
CA PHE A 74 -6.67 -3.39 1.77
C PHE A 74 -5.27 -3.10 2.30
N SER A 75 -4.53 -4.14 2.69
CA SER A 75 -3.13 -3.98 3.05
C SER A 75 -2.24 -3.81 1.82
N SER A 76 -1.16 -3.05 1.98
CA SER A 76 -0.12 -2.90 0.96
C SER A 76 0.80 -4.13 0.86
N PHE A 77 0.61 -5.12 1.71
CA PHE A 77 1.40 -6.34 1.71
C PHE A 77 0.81 -7.37 0.74
N ASN A 78 1.54 -7.67 -0.33
CA ASN A 78 1.13 -8.68 -1.30
C ASN A 78 1.35 -10.09 -0.73
N HIS A 79 0.27 -10.81 -0.42
CA HIS A 79 0.30 -12.13 0.20
C HIS A 79 1.10 -13.17 -0.60
N GLN A 80 1.23 -13.03 -1.93
CA GLN A 80 1.92 -13.99 -2.78
C GLN A 80 3.43 -14.02 -2.59
N VAL A 81 4.03 -12.93 -2.10
CA VAL A 81 5.48 -12.86 -1.86
C VAL A 81 5.87 -13.03 -0.40
N ILE A 82 4.91 -13.11 0.51
CA ILE A 82 5.19 -13.18 1.95
C ILE A 82 5.58 -14.61 2.35
N ASP A 83 6.64 -14.71 3.14
CA ASP A 83 7.04 -15.92 3.84
C ASP A 83 6.36 -16.04 5.21
N ASN A 84 6.55 -15.04 6.03
CA ASN A 84 5.95 -14.98 7.37
C ASN A 84 5.74 -13.53 7.84
N VAL A 85 4.93 -13.39 8.88
CA VAL A 85 4.75 -12.15 9.61
C VAL A 85 5.05 -12.40 11.08
N ASP A 86 6.01 -11.69 11.61
CA ASP A 86 6.32 -11.64 13.04
C ASP A 86 5.57 -10.46 13.68
N PHE A 87 4.59 -10.78 14.47
CA PHE A 87 3.77 -9.80 15.17
C PHE A 87 4.09 -9.80 16.66
N TYR A 88 4.65 -8.69 17.13
CA TYR A 88 4.95 -8.46 18.55
C TYR A 88 3.90 -7.53 19.13
N LYS A 89 3.04 -8.05 19.98
CA LYS A 89 2.03 -7.27 20.71
C LYS A 89 2.60 -6.54 21.92
N SER A 90 3.74 -7.02 22.43
CA SER A 90 4.48 -6.45 23.55
C SER A 90 5.87 -7.10 23.65
N GLY A 91 6.78 -6.53 24.42
CA GLY A 91 8.08 -7.14 24.71
C GLY A 91 8.94 -7.39 23.48
N PHE A 92 8.86 -6.51 22.47
CA PHE A 92 9.66 -6.64 21.26
C PHE A 92 11.15 -6.41 21.52
N PRO A 93 12.05 -7.08 20.78
CA PRO A 93 13.50 -6.94 20.90
C PRO A 93 13.99 -5.50 20.72
N ALA A 94 15.13 -5.18 21.34
CA ALA A 94 15.77 -3.86 21.27
C ALA A 94 16.13 -3.40 19.84
N ARG A 95 16.16 -4.31 18.86
CA ARG A 95 16.36 -3.97 17.44
C ARG A 95 15.22 -3.17 16.84
N TYR A 96 14.04 -3.21 17.46
CA TYR A 96 12.89 -2.41 17.07
C TYR A 96 12.79 -1.19 17.97
N GLY A 97 12.68 0.00 17.36
CA GLY A 97 12.57 1.26 18.07
C GLY A 97 11.58 2.21 17.41
N GLY A 98 11.33 3.34 18.06
CA GLY A 98 10.54 4.44 17.50
C GLY A 98 9.01 4.26 17.56
N ARG A 99 8.50 3.16 18.13
CA ARG A 99 7.07 2.91 18.33
C ARG A 99 6.84 2.20 19.67
N MET A 100 5.64 2.35 20.25
CA MET A 100 5.38 1.92 21.62
C MET A 100 4.33 0.80 21.75
N SER A 101 3.46 0.62 20.75
CA SER A 101 2.32 -0.31 20.89
C SER A 101 2.67 -1.71 20.38
N SER A 102 2.99 -1.84 19.10
CA SER A 102 3.31 -3.14 18.52
C SER A 102 4.32 -3.05 17.37
N VAL A 103 4.85 -4.21 16.96
CA VAL A 103 5.70 -4.35 15.78
C VAL A 103 5.11 -5.42 14.87
N VAL A 104 4.90 -5.07 13.62
CA VAL A 104 4.51 -5.97 12.53
C VAL A 104 5.67 -6.03 11.55
N ASP A 105 6.41 -7.12 11.57
CA ASP A 105 7.57 -7.35 10.70
C ASP A 105 7.21 -8.40 9.64
N VAL A 106 6.98 -7.94 8.42
CA VAL A 106 6.59 -8.76 7.27
C VAL A 106 7.84 -9.13 6.49
N MET A 107 8.07 -10.43 6.33
CA MET A 107 9.22 -10.94 5.60
C MET A 107 8.78 -11.53 4.28
N THR A 108 9.44 -11.12 3.20
CA THR A 108 9.23 -11.73 1.89
C THR A 108 10.05 -13.02 1.75
N ARG A 109 9.54 -13.95 0.95
CA ARG A 109 10.23 -15.20 0.68
C ARG A 109 11.28 -15.01 -0.43
N PRO A 110 12.44 -15.64 -0.31
CA PRO A 110 13.34 -15.76 -1.45
C PRO A 110 12.66 -16.56 -2.56
N GLY A 111 13.03 -16.32 -3.81
CA GLY A 111 12.59 -17.16 -4.92
C GLY A 111 13.13 -18.57 -4.83
N ASP A 112 12.48 -19.52 -5.50
CA ASP A 112 12.97 -20.88 -5.60
C ASP A 112 14.32 -20.92 -6.36
N MET A 113 15.26 -21.70 -5.84
CA MET A 113 16.61 -21.79 -6.42
C MET A 113 16.76 -22.93 -7.43
N LYS A 114 15.74 -23.77 -7.60
CA LYS A 114 15.80 -24.98 -8.42
C LYS A 114 14.86 -24.95 -9.60
N GLU A 115 13.64 -24.46 -9.38
CA GLU A 115 12.54 -24.52 -10.33
C GLU A 115 11.86 -23.15 -10.48
N TYR A 116 11.22 -22.94 -11.63
CA TYR A 116 10.41 -21.76 -11.87
C TYR A 116 8.98 -22.03 -11.41
N HIS A 117 8.43 -21.08 -10.68
CA HIS A 117 7.05 -21.09 -10.24
C HIS A 117 6.37 -19.79 -10.60
N GLY A 118 5.08 -19.85 -10.87
CA GLY A 118 4.26 -18.68 -11.11
C GLY A 118 2.89 -18.87 -10.48
N ALA A 119 2.31 -17.78 -10.03
CA ALA A 119 0.95 -17.71 -9.53
C ALA A 119 0.26 -16.49 -10.09
N PHE A 120 -1.02 -16.63 -10.38
CA PHE A 120 -1.87 -15.48 -10.66
C PHE A 120 -3.19 -15.62 -9.90
N SER A 121 -3.80 -14.51 -9.57
CA SER A 121 -5.14 -14.46 -9.01
C SER A 121 -5.89 -13.27 -9.57
N ILE A 122 -7.19 -13.45 -9.81
CA ILE A 122 -8.10 -12.41 -10.26
C ILE A 122 -9.25 -12.39 -9.28
N GLY A 123 -9.36 -11.29 -8.54
CA GLY A 123 -10.48 -10.99 -7.66
C GLY A 123 -11.47 -10.05 -8.32
N LEU A 124 -12.55 -9.69 -7.61
CA LEU A 124 -13.57 -8.77 -8.11
C LEU A 124 -13.00 -7.36 -8.31
N ILE A 125 -12.05 -6.93 -7.51
CA ILE A 125 -11.53 -5.56 -7.47
C ILE A 125 -10.03 -5.45 -7.72
N ASP A 126 -9.26 -6.53 -7.66
CA ASP A 126 -7.83 -6.54 -7.97
C ASP A 126 -7.36 -7.83 -8.64
N GLY A 127 -6.16 -7.79 -9.19
CA GLY A 127 -5.45 -8.94 -9.70
C GLY A 127 -3.98 -8.91 -9.31
N ASN A 128 -3.46 -10.10 -9.19
CA ASN A 128 -2.10 -10.40 -8.77
C ASN A 128 -1.44 -11.33 -9.78
N ILE A 129 -0.17 -11.07 -10.07
CA ILE A 129 0.72 -12.00 -10.75
C ILE A 129 2.04 -12.09 -9.99
N GLN A 130 2.55 -13.29 -9.82
CA GLN A 130 3.83 -13.54 -9.16
C GLN A 130 4.62 -14.54 -10.00
N PHE A 131 5.92 -14.33 -10.08
CA PHE A 131 6.86 -15.22 -10.77
C PHE A 131 8.17 -15.30 -10.00
N GLU A 132 8.69 -16.52 -9.82
CA GLU A 132 9.94 -16.78 -9.14
C GLU A 132 10.72 -17.91 -9.77
N GLY A 133 12.01 -17.96 -9.52
CA GLY A 133 12.86 -19.04 -9.99
C GLY A 133 14.35 -18.75 -9.90
N PRO A 134 15.19 -19.70 -10.37
CA PRO A 134 16.62 -19.55 -10.38
C PRO A 134 17.11 -18.64 -11.51
N ILE A 135 17.97 -17.66 -11.18
CA ILE A 135 18.85 -16.99 -12.15
C ILE A 135 20.08 -17.90 -12.37
N VAL A 136 20.63 -18.43 -11.28
CA VAL A 136 21.68 -19.45 -11.29
C VAL A 136 21.24 -20.56 -10.33
N LYS A 137 21.05 -21.77 -10.85
CA LYS A 137 20.59 -22.91 -10.05
C LYS A 137 21.43 -23.09 -8.79
N ASP A 138 20.74 -23.34 -7.68
CA ASP A 138 21.29 -23.57 -6.33
C ASP A 138 22.10 -22.39 -5.77
N ARG A 139 22.14 -21.23 -6.46
CA ARG A 139 22.94 -20.07 -6.04
C ARG A 139 22.17 -18.77 -6.01
N THR A 140 21.42 -18.45 -7.05
CA THR A 140 20.78 -17.15 -7.18
C THR A 140 19.35 -17.33 -7.61
N SER A 141 18.41 -16.80 -6.85
CA SER A 141 16.98 -16.78 -7.20
C SER A 141 16.43 -15.38 -7.21
N PHE A 142 15.32 -15.22 -7.92
CA PHE A 142 14.50 -14.03 -7.91
C PHE A 142 13.06 -14.37 -7.55
N ASN A 143 12.34 -13.35 -7.04
CA ASN A 143 10.90 -13.38 -6.81
C ASN A 143 10.35 -12.01 -7.16
N VAL A 144 9.39 -11.95 -8.07
CA VAL A 144 8.74 -10.70 -8.50
C VAL A 144 7.23 -10.87 -8.43
N ALA A 145 6.53 -9.81 -8.03
CA ALA A 145 5.08 -9.80 -8.05
C ALA A 145 4.56 -8.40 -8.37
N LEU A 146 3.42 -8.37 -9.05
CA LEU A 146 2.67 -7.17 -9.36
C LEU A 146 1.22 -7.37 -8.95
N ARG A 147 0.63 -6.36 -8.32
CA ARG A 147 -0.78 -6.29 -7.99
C ARG A 147 -1.34 -4.96 -8.51
N ARG A 148 -2.55 -4.98 -9.07
CA ARG A 148 -3.29 -3.78 -9.45
C ARG A 148 -4.76 -3.95 -9.13
N SER A 149 -5.38 -2.90 -8.60
CA SER A 149 -6.84 -2.84 -8.52
C SER A 149 -7.41 -2.26 -9.82
N TRP A 150 -8.65 -2.63 -10.14
CA TRP A 150 -9.43 -2.10 -11.27
C TRP A 150 -10.75 -1.49 -10.82
N LEU A 151 -10.77 -0.89 -9.64
CA LEU A 151 -11.95 -0.16 -9.15
C LEU A 151 -12.34 0.97 -10.10
N ASP A 152 -11.35 1.61 -10.73
CA ASP A 152 -11.55 2.57 -11.82
C ASP A 152 -12.42 2.02 -12.96
N LEU A 153 -12.20 0.77 -13.36
CA LEU A 153 -12.95 0.12 -14.45
C LEU A 153 -14.34 -0.34 -13.98
N VAL A 154 -14.46 -0.85 -12.75
CA VAL A 154 -15.73 -1.35 -12.20
C VAL A 154 -16.70 -0.21 -11.91
N THR A 155 -16.22 0.95 -11.49
CA THR A 155 -17.06 2.13 -11.18
C THR A 155 -17.43 2.94 -12.41
N MET A 156 -16.67 2.85 -13.51
CA MET A 156 -16.91 3.59 -14.74
C MET A 156 -18.36 3.47 -15.27
N PRO A 157 -18.97 2.28 -15.42
CA PRO A 157 -20.35 2.17 -15.92
C PRO A 157 -21.37 2.78 -14.96
N VAL A 158 -21.12 2.76 -13.66
CA VAL A 158 -22.01 3.35 -12.65
C VAL A 158 -22.07 4.86 -12.84
N PHE A 159 -20.92 5.52 -12.95
CA PHE A 159 -20.86 6.97 -13.19
C PHE A 159 -21.38 7.35 -14.58
N ALA A 160 -21.20 6.51 -15.61
CA ALA A 160 -21.78 6.73 -16.93
C ALA A 160 -23.32 6.72 -16.89
N ILE A 161 -23.93 5.82 -16.14
CA ILE A 161 -25.40 5.76 -15.96
C ILE A 161 -25.89 6.99 -15.17
N MET A 162 -25.20 7.37 -14.10
CA MET A 162 -25.53 8.56 -13.32
C MET A 162 -25.51 9.81 -14.18
N LYS A 163 -24.46 9.98 -15.01
CA LYS A 163 -24.34 11.09 -15.95
C LYS A 163 -25.46 11.13 -17.00
N ALA A 164 -25.89 9.96 -17.48
CA ALA A 164 -27.00 9.89 -18.45
C ALA A 164 -28.35 10.31 -17.86
N GLY A 165 -28.51 10.16 -16.55
CA GLY A 165 -29.73 10.52 -15.84
C GLY A 165 -29.81 12.02 -15.43
N ASN A 166 -28.68 12.71 -15.35
CA ASN A 166 -28.62 14.13 -14.99
C ASN A 166 -27.65 14.89 -15.90
N LYS A 167 -28.20 15.82 -16.71
CA LYS A 167 -27.40 16.59 -17.68
C LYS A 167 -26.72 17.81 -17.06
N ASN A 168 -27.23 18.30 -15.94
CA ASN A 168 -26.75 19.51 -15.28
C ASN A 168 -25.67 19.24 -14.23
N ASP A 169 -25.67 18.02 -13.67
CA ASP A 169 -24.70 17.63 -12.65
C ASP A 169 -23.98 16.37 -13.12
N ASN A 170 -22.68 16.42 -13.14
CA ASN A 170 -21.85 15.30 -13.51
C ASN A 170 -20.82 15.04 -12.41
N TYR A 171 -20.88 13.87 -11.84
CA TYR A 171 -19.94 13.41 -10.83
C TYR A 171 -19.18 12.20 -11.37
N SER A 172 -17.86 12.19 -11.18
CA SER A 172 -17.04 11.03 -11.47
C SER A 172 -15.99 10.82 -10.39
N MET A 173 -15.76 9.57 -10.05
CA MET A 173 -14.71 9.14 -9.14
C MET A 173 -13.89 8.05 -9.79
N ASN A 174 -12.59 8.17 -9.73
CA ASN A 174 -11.64 7.20 -10.24
C ASN A 174 -10.68 6.84 -9.12
N TYR A 175 -10.57 5.56 -8.81
CA TYR A 175 -9.62 5.08 -7.83
C TYR A 175 -8.96 3.79 -8.32
N ASN A 176 -7.65 3.78 -8.20
CA ASN A 176 -6.85 2.56 -8.39
C ASN A 176 -5.63 2.56 -7.48
N PHE A 177 -5.14 1.38 -7.20
CA PHE A 177 -3.84 1.18 -6.58
C PHE A 177 -3.04 0.11 -7.31
N TRP A 178 -1.74 0.13 -7.12
CA TRP A 178 -0.84 -0.91 -7.59
C TRP A 178 0.32 -1.11 -6.62
N ASP A 179 0.86 -2.33 -6.60
CA ASP A 179 2.04 -2.74 -5.86
C ASP A 179 2.97 -3.53 -6.76
N ALA A 180 4.27 -3.31 -6.58
CA ALA A 180 5.33 -4.08 -7.20
C ALA A 180 6.32 -4.54 -6.13
N ASN A 181 6.62 -5.82 -6.11
CA ASN A 181 7.64 -6.42 -5.27
C ASN A 181 8.71 -7.07 -6.15
N ALA A 182 9.97 -6.95 -5.77
CA ALA A 182 11.07 -7.66 -6.39
C ALA A 182 12.10 -8.06 -5.33
N GLY A 183 12.55 -9.30 -5.36
CA GLY A 183 13.58 -9.84 -4.48
C GLY A 183 14.60 -10.63 -5.26
N ILE A 184 15.88 -10.51 -4.88
CA ILE A 184 16.99 -11.33 -5.38
C ILE A 184 17.74 -11.86 -4.17
N THR A 185 18.01 -13.15 -4.17
CA THR A 185 18.81 -13.80 -3.13
C THR A 185 19.97 -14.55 -3.78
N HIS A 186 21.17 -14.34 -3.27
CA HIS A 186 22.39 -15.00 -3.74
C HIS A 186 23.11 -15.71 -2.60
N ILE A 187 23.36 -17.00 -2.75
CA ILE A 187 24.15 -17.82 -1.84
C ILE A 187 25.61 -17.74 -2.27
N VAL A 188 26.42 -17.01 -1.51
CA VAL A 188 27.87 -16.91 -1.75
C VAL A 188 28.55 -18.24 -1.38
N ASN A 189 28.20 -18.77 -0.21
CA ASN A 189 28.61 -20.09 0.32
C ASN A 189 27.63 -20.55 1.40
N SER A 190 27.88 -21.71 2.03
CA SER A 190 27.01 -22.28 3.07
C SER A 190 26.73 -21.36 4.27
N ASN A 191 27.61 -20.39 4.52
CA ASN A 191 27.53 -19.48 5.66
C ASN A 191 27.13 -18.05 5.28
N ASN A 192 27.19 -17.68 4.00
CA ASN A 192 27.01 -16.32 3.55
C ASN A 192 25.95 -16.22 2.47
N ARG A 193 24.98 -15.32 2.69
CA ARG A 193 23.91 -15.01 1.76
C ARG A 193 23.77 -13.51 1.60
N LEU A 194 23.69 -13.04 0.37
CA LEU A 194 23.33 -11.68 0.00
C LEU A 194 21.88 -11.65 -0.45
N TYR A 195 21.20 -10.54 -0.18
CA TYR A 195 19.83 -10.32 -0.67
C TYR A 195 19.61 -8.86 -1.02
N PHE A 196 18.71 -8.65 -1.96
CA PHE A 196 18.19 -7.34 -2.34
C PHE A 196 16.67 -7.46 -2.41
N ASN A 197 15.97 -6.52 -1.79
CA ASN A 197 14.51 -6.42 -1.85
C ASN A 197 14.09 -5.02 -2.27
N PHE A 198 13.06 -4.96 -3.06
CA PHE A 198 12.44 -3.73 -3.54
C PHE A 198 10.92 -3.83 -3.43
N TYR A 199 10.31 -2.75 -3.00
CA TYR A 199 8.86 -2.56 -3.03
C TYR A 199 8.54 -1.17 -3.53
N ALA A 200 7.53 -1.06 -4.37
CA ALA A 200 6.88 0.20 -4.71
C ALA A 200 5.38 -0.01 -4.78
N GLY A 201 4.62 0.91 -4.22
CA GLY A 201 3.17 0.90 -4.29
C GLY A 201 2.62 2.32 -4.28
N ASN A 202 1.51 2.53 -4.98
CA ASN A 202 0.88 3.84 -5.08
C ASN A 202 -0.63 3.71 -5.22
N ASP A 203 -1.33 4.64 -4.59
CA ASP A 203 -2.76 4.89 -4.71
C ASP A 203 -3.00 6.15 -5.51
N ASN A 204 -4.04 6.14 -6.34
CA ASN A 204 -4.49 7.31 -7.09
C ASN A 204 -6.01 7.43 -6.91
N LEU A 205 -6.44 8.55 -6.36
CA LEU A 205 -7.84 8.94 -6.24
C LEU A 205 -8.05 10.22 -7.04
N GLY A 206 -8.94 10.19 -8.00
CA GLY A 206 -9.45 11.36 -8.72
C GLY A 206 -10.94 11.50 -8.48
N MET A 207 -11.38 12.68 -8.12
CA MET A 207 -12.79 13.04 -8.02
C MET A 207 -13.02 14.28 -8.87
N LYS A 208 -14.03 14.24 -9.72
CA LYS A 208 -14.44 15.37 -10.55
C LYS A 208 -15.94 15.56 -10.42
N GLU A 209 -16.31 16.80 -10.16
CA GLU A 209 -17.69 17.26 -10.09
C GLU A 209 -17.87 18.45 -11.03
N THR A 210 -18.89 18.40 -11.85
CA THR A 210 -19.28 19.53 -12.71
C THR A 210 -20.76 19.73 -12.51
N TYR A 211 -21.16 20.95 -12.17
CA TYR A 211 -22.58 21.28 -11.97
C TYR A 211 -22.89 22.68 -12.47
N LEU A 212 -24.17 22.86 -12.86
CA LEU A 212 -24.73 24.14 -13.33
C LEU A 212 -25.54 24.75 -12.19
N SER A 213 -25.20 25.99 -11.84
CA SER A 213 -25.98 26.78 -10.87
C SER A 213 -26.58 28.05 -11.51
N GLU A 214 -27.77 28.41 -11.09
CA GLU A 214 -28.45 29.63 -11.51
C GLU A 214 -28.32 30.70 -10.42
N PHE A 215 -27.96 31.90 -10.82
CA PHE A 215 -27.80 33.07 -9.96
C PHE A 215 -28.64 34.23 -10.49
N ILE A 216 -28.81 35.23 -9.68
CA ILE A 216 -29.45 36.49 -10.04
C ILE A 216 -28.44 37.60 -9.82
N ASP A 217 -28.20 38.43 -10.83
CA ASP A 217 -27.33 39.61 -10.75
C ASP A 217 -27.93 40.72 -9.89
N TYR A 218 -27.17 41.78 -9.64
CA TYR A 218 -27.62 42.96 -8.85
C TYR A 218 -28.72 43.76 -9.55
N LEU A 219 -28.99 43.53 -10.85
CA LEU A 219 -30.06 44.11 -11.64
C LEU A 219 -31.32 43.25 -11.65
N GLY A 220 -31.29 42.07 -11.05
CA GLY A 220 -32.37 41.10 -11.03
C GLY A 220 -32.42 40.16 -12.23
N ASN A 221 -31.40 40.12 -13.09
CA ASN A 221 -31.35 39.23 -14.25
C ASN A 221 -30.80 37.85 -13.84
N PRO A 222 -31.43 36.75 -14.30
CA PRO A 222 -30.89 35.42 -14.06
C PRO A 222 -29.68 35.14 -14.99
N TYR A 223 -28.61 34.56 -14.43
CA TYR A 223 -27.48 34.07 -15.16
C TYR A 223 -27.08 32.66 -14.68
N ARG A 224 -26.34 31.92 -15.47
CA ARG A 224 -25.92 30.53 -15.18
C ARG A 224 -24.44 30.44 -15.17
N MET A 225 -23.91 29.71 -14.18
CA MET A 225 -22.48 29.38 -14.08
C MET A 225 -22.28 27.89 -14.00
N TRP A 226 -21.31 27.42 -14.78
CA TRP A 226 -20.74 26.07 -14.63
C TRP A 226 -19.61 26.10 -13.60
N PHE A 227 -19.66 25.13 -12.71
CA PHE A 227 -18.60 24.88 -11.75
C PHE A 227 -17.94 23.54 -12.09
N ASN A 228 -16.62 23.53 -12.13
CA ASN A 228 -15.83 22.35 -12.38
C ASN A 228 -14.80 22.19 -11.25
N ASN A 229 -15.02 21.21 -10.39
CA ASN A 229 -14.16 20.91 -9.26
C ASN A 229 -13.43 19.59 -9.53
N GLU A 230 -12.12 19.58 -9.45
CA GLU A 230 -11.33 18.36 -9.57
C GLU A 230 -10.37 18.24 -8.39
N VAL A 231 -10.37 17.06 -7.74
CA VAL A 231 -9.45 16.71 -6.66
C VAL A 231 -8.70 15.47 -7.08
N LYS A 232 -7.36 15.56 -7.05
CA LYS A 232 -6.47 14.41 -7.28
C LYS A 232 -5.63 14.18 -6.05
N VAL A 233 -5.73 12.99 -5.48
CA VAL A 233 -4.93 12.57 -4.32
C VAL A 233 -4.14 11.33 -4.68
N GLY A 234 -2.85 11.36 -4.39
CA GLY A 234 -1.98 10.21 -4.57
C GLY A 234 -1.10 9.99 -3.34
N TRP A 235 -0.92 8.74 -2.95
CA TRP A 235 -0.02 8.36 -1.86
C TRP A 235 0.62 7.02 -2.13
N GLY A 236 1.80 6.79 -1.57
CA GLY A 236 2.49 5.53 -1.77
C GLY A 236 3.84 5.44 -1.10
N ASN A 237 4.47 4.28 -1.24
CA ASN A 237 5.80 4.01 -0.69
C ASN A 237 6.74 3.48 -1.75
N ILE A 238 8.03 3.75 -1.54
CA ILE A 238 9.14 3.08 -2.22
C ILE A 238 10.10 2.61 -1.14
N LEU A 239 10.41 1.32 -1.13
CA LEU A 239 11.39 0.72 -0.24
C LEU A 239 12.43 -0.01 -1.06
N ALA A 240 13.68 0.10 -0.66
CA ALA A 240 14.78 -0.68 -1.20
C ALA A 240 15.70 -1.10 -0.08
N SER A 241 16.17 -2.33 -0.10
CA SER A 241 17.14 -2.83 0.87
C SER A 241 18.13 -3.78 0.25
N ALA A 242 19.34 -3.77 0.78
CA ALA A 242 20.39 -4.73 0.46
C ALA A 242 21.01 -5.22 1.77
N GLY A 243 21.18 -6.51 1.88
CA GLY A 243 21.68 -7.09 3.12
C GLY A 243 22.58 -8.30 2.91
N TRP A 244 23.36 -8.55 3.93
CA TRP A 244 24.27 -9.67 4.04
C TRP A 244 24.03 -10.43 5.34
N LYS A 245 23.64 -11.70 5.23
CA LYS A 245 23.50 -12.63 6.35
C LYS A 245 24.71 -13.55 6.37
N SER A 246 25.41 -13.58 7.51
CA SER A 246 26.60 -14.42 7.70
C SER A 246 26.49 -15.24 8.98
N ARG A 247 26.76 -16.53 8.87
CA ARG A 247 27.01 -17.41 10.02
C ARG A 247 28.49 -17.43 10.32
N ILE A 248 28.89 -16.68 11.33
CA ILE A 248 30.31 -16.56 11.73
C ILE A 248 30.76 -17.82 12.48
N SER A 249 29.87 -18.37 13.31
CA SER A 249 30.12 -19.62 14.05
C SER A 249 28.80 -20.36 14.32
N GLY A 250 28.86 -21.54 14.94
CA GLY A 250 27.64 -22.27 15.34
C GLY A 250 26.70 -21.50 16.27
N ALA A 251 27.22 -20.55 17.03
CA ALA A 251 26.45 -19.73 17.97
C ALA A 251 26.26 -18.28 17.55
N LEU A 252 26.99 -17.79 16.53
CA LEU A 252 27.00 -16.39 16.14
C LEU A 252 26.55 -16.20 14.70
N ASN A 253 25.41 -15.55 14.52
CA ASN A 253 24.91 -15.08 13.24
C ASN A 253 25.00 -13.56 13.20
N SER A 254 25.40 -12.99 12.08
CA SER A 254 25.45 -11.56 11.80
C SER A 254 24.55 -11.23 10.61
N GLU A 255 23.89 -10.10 10.68
CA GLU A 255 23.14 -9.52 9.56
C GLU A 255 23.50 -8.05 9.46
N VAL A 256 23.90 -7.62 8.28
CA VAL A 256 24.12 -6.21 7.95
C VAL A 256 23.11 -5.84 6.88
N LEU A 257 22.37 -4.77 7.11
CA LEU A 257 21.33 -4.28 6.23
C LEU A 257 21.51 -2.78 5.99
N ALA A 258 21.52 -2.37 4.73
CA ALA A 258 21.33 -0.99 4.32
C ALA A 258 19.98 -0.83 3.63
N TYR A 259 19.26 0.25 3.95
CA TYR A 259 17.92 0.45 3.38
C TYR A 259 17.61 1.92 3.09
N TYR A 260 16.67 2.10 2.17
CA TYR A 260 16.00 3.35 1.89
C TYR A 260 14.49 3.14 1.93
N SER A 261 13.78 4.04 2.58
CA SER A 261 12.32 4.08 2.63
C SER A 261 11.83 5.48 2.33
N LEU A 262 10.88 5.59 1.43
CA LEU A 262 10.24 6.85 1.05
C LEU A 262 8.72 6.66 1.03
N ASN A 263 8.02 7.51 1.76
CA ASN A 263 6.57 7.68 1.62
C ASN A 263 6.31 9.03 0.95
N ARG A 264 5.40 9.05 -0.01
CA ARG A 264 4.94 10.25 -0.71
C ARG A 264 3.44 10.40 -0.59
N SER A 265 3.01 11.63 -0.38
CA SER A 265 1.61 12.02 -0.41
C SER A 265 1.49 13.30 -1.23
N ARG A 266 0.50 13.35 -2.12
CA ARG A 266 0.22 14.48 -3.00
C ARG A 266 -1.28 14.71 -3.04
N MET A 267 -1.68 15.97 -2.98
CA MET A 267 -3.05 16.40 -3.19
C MET A 267 -3.03 17.62 -4.11
N ASN A 268 -3.75 17.55 -5.20
CA ASN A 268 -3.97 18.66 -6.13
C ASN A 268 -5.46 18.96 -6.15
N TYR A 269 -5.80 20.23 -6.16
CA TYR A 269 -7.16 20.72 -6.25
C TYR A 269 -7.24 21.72 -7.40
N LEU A 270 -8.21 21.54 -8.28
CA LEU A 270 -8.53 22.45 -9.37
C LEU A 270 -9.97 22.91 -9.20
N TRP A 271 -10.18 24.20 -9.28
CA TRP A 271 -11.50 24.81 -9.26
C TRP A 271 -11.61 25.81 -10.42
N GLU A 272 -12.59 25.61 -11.28
CA GLU A 272 -12.86 26.43 -12.44
C GLU A 272 -14.31 26.86 -12.44
N ASN A 273 -14.56 28.13 -12.80
CA ASN A 273 -15.90 28.66 -13.04
C ASN A 273 -15.97 29.18 -14.47
N GLU A 274 -17.06 28.90 -15.14
CA GLU A 274 -17.32 29.39 -16.49
C GLU A 274 -18.71 30.04 -16.53
N GLU A 275 -18.76 31.32 -16.90
CA GLU A 275 -20.01 32.05 -17.02
C GLU A 275 -20.61 31.84 -18.42
N GLY A 276 -21.89 31.47 -18.49
CA GLY A 276 -22.56 30.97 -19.72
C GLY A 276 -22.91 32.00 -20.77
N VAL A 277 -22.47 33.29 -20.68
CA VAL A 277 -22.77 34.34 -21.65
C VAL A 277 -21.53 35.07 -22.20
N GLU A 278 -20.43 35.10 -21.50
CA GLU A 278 -19.14 35.57 -21.97
C GLU A 278 -18.07 34.69 -21.32
N ASN A 279 -17.12 34.16 -22.10
CA ASN A 279 -16.02 33.31 -21.65
C ASN A 279 -15.12 34.04 -20.63
N VAL A 280 -15.55 34.15 -19.41
CA VAL A 280 -14.74 34.56 -18.28
C VAL A 280 -14.43 33.28 -17.50
N SER A 281 -13.32 32.66 -17.84
CA SER A 281 -12.78 31.55 -17.06
C SER A 281 -11.84 32.13 -15.99
N GLU A 282 -12.18 32.01 -14.72
CA GLU A 282 -11.24 32.15 -13.64
C GLU A 282 -10.72 30.75 -13.30
N GLU A 283 -9.48 30.48 -13.70
CA GLU A 283 -8.77 29.23 -13.35
C GLU A 283 -7.99 29.50 -12.05
N TYR A 284 -8.35 28.77 -10.99
CA TYR A 284 -7.57 28.74 -9.75
C TYR A 284 -6.98 27.35 -9.57
N GLU A 285 -5.67 27.21 -9.83
CA GLU A 285 -4.91 26.01 -9.56
C GLU A 285 -4.18 26.15 -8.22
N ASP A 286 -4.68 25.51 -7.18
CA ASP A 286 -3.92 25.33 -5.94
C ASP A 286 -3.17 24.00 -6.02
N ASN A 287 -1.87 24.08 -6.25
CA ASN A 287 -0.96 22.94 -6.13
C ASN A 287 -0.78 22.58 -4.66
N GLY A 288 -1.78 21.91 -4.12
CA GLY A 288 -1.90 21.55 -2.72
C GLY A 288 -0.74 20.73 -2.17
N ASN A 289 -0.75 20.54 -0.89
CA ASN A 289 0.28 19.96 -0.03
C ASN A 289 0.97 18.70 -0.59
N HIS A 290 2.29 18.82 -0.81
CA HIS A 290 3.18 17.68 -1.01
C HIS A 290 3.84 17.33 0.32
N SER A 291 3.70 16.09 0.76
CA SER A 291 4.42 15.57 1.92
C SER A 291 5.30 14.39 1.51
N ASN A 292 6.58 14.47 1.87
CA ASN A 292 7.53 13.38 1.69
C ASN A 292 8.13 13.02 3.06
N VAL A 293 8.06 11.76 3.43
CA VAL A 293 8.76 11.20 4.59
C VAL A 293 9.76 10.17 4.07
N SER A 294 11.05 10.42 4.31
CA SER A 294 12.10 9.50 3.90
C SER A 294 12.96 9.06 5.08
N SER A 295 13.47 7.85 5.05
CA SER A 295 14.47 7.35 5.98
C SER A 295 15.53 6.53 5.25
N ILE A 296 16.77 6.73 5.68
CA ILE A 296 17.93 5.93 5.28
C ILE A 296 18.48 5.33 6.56
N GLY A 297 18.82 4.06 6.54
CA GLY A 297 19.36 3.42 7.71
C GLY A 297 20.27 2.24 7.39
N ALA A 298 21.02 1.86 8.39
CA ALA A 298 21.78 0.62 8.44
C ALA A 298 21.53 -0.06 9.78
N LYS A 299 21.48 -1.39 9.77
CA LYS A 299 21.27 -2.25 10.96
C LYS A 299 22.31 -3.35 11.00
#